data_a825d8d4c80730094914333288ec2ef7
#
_entry.id   a825d8d4c80730094914333288ec2ef7
#
_cell.length_a   1.000
_cell.length_b   1.000
_cell.length_c   1.000
_cell.angle_alpha   90.00
_cell.angle_beta   90.00
_cell.angle_gamma   90.00
#
_symmetry.space_group_name_H-M   'P 1'
#
loop_
_entity.id
_entity.type
_entity.pdbx_description
1 polymer ?
#
loop_
_entity_poly.entity_id
_entity_poly.type
_entity_poly.pdbx_seq_one_letter_code
_entity_poly.pdbx_strand_id
1 'polypeptide(L)'
;MTNFGSDTPFILIARLKVQEGKINEYFEIADKTDKAVEASEPGMLHHTFDQDPEDPLCFVWSEVFKNDDAFLVHLVNPHVGAYLEAHAGLCDGDLSIEFYGTVGDKVIEAMNEGGLTFKVFKTQLGYSRV
;
A
#
# COMPACT_ATOMS: atom_id res chain seq x y z
N MET A 1 -14.40 22.70 -4.48
CA MET A 1 -12.93 22.73 -4.62
C MET A 1 -12.29 22.09 -3.40
N THR A 2 -11.26 21.32 -3.59
CA THR A 2 -10.53 20.69 -2.49
C THR A 2 -9.15 21.34 -2.32
N ASN A 3 -8.60 21.25 -1.08
CA ASN A 3 -7.24 21.69 -0.79
C ASN A 3 -6.25 20.54 -0.89
N PHE A 4 -6.64 19.44 -1.53
CA PHE A 4 -5.78 18.27 -1.68
C PHE A 4 -4.87 18.41 -2.89
N GLY A 5 -3.61 18.01 -2.71
CA GLY A 5 -2.59 18.04 -3.75
C GLY A 5 -1.47 17.07 -3.41
N SER A 6 -0.30 17.24 -4.04
CA SER A 6 0.85 16.37 -3.82
C SER A 6 1.42 16.42 -2.41
N ASP A 7 1.10 17.46 -1.65
CA ASP A 7 1.59 17.65 -0.27
C ASP A 7 0.57 17.24 0.79
N THR A 8 -0.56 16.65 0.39
CA THR A 8 -1.61 16.27 1.32
C THR A 8 -1.68 14.76 1.50
N PRO A 9 -2.17 14.29 2.66
CA PRO A 9 -2.30 12.85 2.91
C PRO A 9 -3.26 12.16 1.95
N PHE A 10 -3.00 10.90 1.68
CA PHE A 10 -3.90 10.05 0.92
C PHE A 10 -3.88 8.62 1.48
N ILE A 11 -4.91 7.87 1.14
CA ILE A 11 -5.08 6.48 1.55
C ILE A 11 -4.68 5.57 0.40
N LEU A 12 -3.98 4.48 0.73
CA LEU A 12 -3.73 3.38 -0.20
C LEU A 12 -4.34 2.13 0.38
N ILE A 13 -5.09 1.41 -0.44
CA ILE A 13 -5.63 0.10 -0.11
C ILE A 13 -5.03 -0.90 -1.08
N ALA A 14 -4.34 -1.91 -0.54
CA ALA A 14 -3.76 -2.99 -1.33
C ALA A 14 -4.47 -4.30 -0.98
N ARG A 15 -5.17 -4.89 -1.94
CA ARG A 15 -5.95 -6.11 -1.78
C ARG A 15 -5.19 -7.30 -2.33
N LEU A 16 -5.20 -8.39 -1.57
CA LEU A 16 -4.49 -9.60 -1.96
C LEU A 16 -5.19 -10.85 -1.46
N LYS A 17 -4.87 -11.97 -2.09
CA LYS A 17 -5.33 -13.29 -1.65
C LYS A 17 -4.12 -14.21 -1.54
N VAL A 18 -3.91 -14.77 -0.36
CA VAL A 18 -2.82 -15.71 -0.08
C VAL A 18 -3.23 -17.10 -0.55
N GLN A 19 -2.29 -17.87 -1.07
CA GLN A 19 -2.52 -19.26 -1.43
C GLN A 19 -2.85 -20.10 -0.19
N GLU A 20 -3.71 -21.07 -0.36
CA GLU A 20 -4.05 -21.99 0.72
C GLU A 20 -2.78 -22.69 1.23
N GLY A 21 -2.65 -22.75 2.56
CA GLY A 21 -1.48 -23.36 3.20
C GLY A 21 -0.28 -22.44 3.35
N LYS A 22 -0.37 -21.18 2.87
CA LYS A 22 0.74 -20.21 2.88
C LYS A 22 0.55 -19.06 3.86
N ILE A 23 -0.52 -19.06 4.63
CA ILE A 23 -0.84 -17.94 5.53
C ILE A 23 0.27 -17.68 6.54
N ASN A 24 0.81 -18.72 7.17
CA ASN A 24 1.84 -18.52 8.21
C ASN A 24 3.11 -17.91 7.63
N GLU A 25 3.54 -18.37 6.44
CA GLU A 25 4.69 -17.76 5.75
C GLU A 25 4.39 -16.32 5.40
N TYR A 26 3.18 -16.04 4.94
CA TYR A 26 2.79 -14.68 4.58
C TYR A 26 2.81 -13.75 5.77
N PHE A 27 2.28 -14.18 6.92
CA PHE A 27 2.33 -13.39 8.15
C PHE A 27 3.76 -13.07 8.57
N GLU A 28 4.68 -14.00 8.39
CA GLU A 28 6.10 -13.75 8.73
C GLU A 28 6.68 -12.62 7.88
N ILE A 29 6.48 -12.65 6.56
CA ILE A 29 7.00 -11.60 5.68
C ILE A 29 6.25 -10.28 5.87
N ALA A 30 4.94 -10.33 6.11
CA ALA A 30 4.14 -9.16 6.35
C ALA A 30 4.55 -8.44 7.63
N ASP A 31 4.72 -9.19 8.73
CA ASP A 31 5.17 -8.63 10.00
C ASP A 31 6.58 -8.03 9.90
N LYS A 32 7.49 -8.74 9.26
CA LYS A 32 8.86 -8.26 9.06
C LYS A 32 8.88 -6.95 8.29
N THR A 33 8.08 -6.87 7.22
CA THR A 33 7.98 -5.66 6.40
C THR A 33 7.32 -4.52 7.16
N ASP A 34 6.26 -4.80 7.88
CA ASP A 34 5.57 -3.82 8.72
C ASP A 34 6.52 -3.18 9.73
N LYS A 35 7.31 -3.98 10.44
CA LYS A 35 8.28 -3.47 11.41
C LYS A 35 9.37 -2.64 10.75
N ALA A 36 9.83 -3.05 9.58
CA ALA A 36 10.84 -2.29 8.83
C ALA A 36 10.30 -0.94 8.35
N VAL A 37 9.06 -0.91 7.87
CA VAL A 37 8.38 0.32 7.45
C VAL A 37 8.20 1.27 8.65
N GLU A 38 7.72 0.75 9.77
CA GLU A 38 7.57 1.54 10.99
C GLU A 38 8.87 2.19 11.42
N ALA A 39 9.98 1.45 11.33
CA ALA A 39 11.29 1.93 11.76
C ALA A 39 11.92 2.94 10.78
N SER A 40 11.59 2.91 9.50
CA SER A 40 12.30 3.65 8.46
C SER A 40 11.49 4.69 7.70
N GLU A 41 10.16 4.69 7.83
CA GLU A 41 9.28 5.57 7.04
C GLU A 41 8.38 6.43 7.93
N PRO A 42 8.87 7.55 8.45
CA PRO A 42 8.05 8.44 9.30
C PRO A 42 6.86 9.06 8.56
N GLY A 43 6.87 9.08 7.23
CA GLY A 43 5.76 9.57 6.41
C GLY A 43 4.63 8.56 6.22
N MET A 44 4.80 7.32 6.65
CA MET A 44 3.73 6.33 6.70
C MET A 44 2.96 6.52 8.01
N LEU A 45 1.79 7.13 7.93
CA LEU A 45 1.03 7.56 9.12
C LEU A 45 0.13 6.46 9.69
N HIS A 46 -0.19 5.48 8.87
CA HIS A 46 -1.03 4.35 9.25
C HIS A 46 -0.66 3.17 8.36
N HIS A 47 -0.47 2.00 8.94
CA HIS A 47 -0.05 0.82 8.18
C HIS A 47 -0.56 -0.42 8.90
N THR A 48 -1.68 -0.97 8.42
CA THR A 48 -2.29 -2.16 9.04
C THR A 48 -2.57 -3.23 8.00
N PHE A 49 -2.53 -4.47 8.45
CA PHE A 49 -2.82 -5.64 7.63
C PHE A 49 -4.09 -6.29 8.17
N ASP A 50 -5.17 -6.19 7.40
CA ASP A 50 -6.50 -6.50 7.86
C ASP A 50 -7.08 -7.71 7.12
N GLN A 51 -7.73 -8.61 7.83
CA GLN A 51 -8.30 -9.82 7.24
C GLN A 51 -9.75 -9.60 6.82
N ASP A 52 -10.09 -10.09 5.63
CA ASP A 52 -11.47 -10.10 5.14
C ASP A 52 -12.31 -11.03 6.04
N PRO A 53 -13.44 -10.56 6.57
CA PRO A 53 -14.27 -11.40 7.43
C PRO A 53 -14.98 -12.54 6.69
N GLU A 54 -15.06 -12.46 5.37
CA GLU A 54 -15.77 -13.45 4.55
C GLU A 54 -14.85 -14.47 3.88
N ASP A 55 -13.54 -14.16 3.79
CA ASP A 55 -12.56 -15.07 3.18
C ASP A 55 -11.25 -15.02 3.97
N PRO A 56 -10.91 -16.07 4.72
CA PRO A 56 -9.72 -16.07 5.56
C PRO A 56 -8.39 -16.02 4.79
N LEU A 57 -8.41 -16.19 3.48
CA LEU A 57 -7.21 -16.07 2.62
C LEU A 57 -7.05 -14.66 2.06
N CYS A 58 -8.06 -13.82 2.18
CA CYS A 58 -8.03 -12.45 1.66
C CYS A 58 -7.64 -11.45 2.73
N PHE A 59 -6.73 -10.56 2.37
CA PHE A 59 -6.20 -9.52 3.26
C PHE A 59 -6.12 -8.20 2.53
N VAL A 60 -6.07 -7.13 3.32
CA VAL A 60 -5.97 -5.77 2.83
C VAL A 60 -4.92 -5.03 3.65
N TRP A 61 -3.97 -4.41 2.97
CA TRP A 61 -3.14 -3.40 3.60
C TRP A 61 -3.90 -2.08 3.56
N SER A 62 -4.05 -1.44 4.72
CA SER A 62 -4.59 -0.08 4.82
C SER A 62 -3.46 0.86 5.18
N GLU A 63 -3.20 1.83 4.33
CA GLU A 63 -2.03 2.69 4.45
C GLU A 63 -2.44 4.15 4.26
N VAL A 64 -1.87 5.02 5.10
CA VAL A 64 -2.02 6.47 4.95
C VAL A 64 -0.64 7.07 4.80
N PHE A 65 -0.39 7.71 3.68
CA PHE A 65 0.85 8.42 3.38
C PHE A 65 0.67 9.91 3.65
N LYS A 66 1.69 10.52 4.22
CA LYS A 66 1.69 11.95 4.52
C LYS A 66 1.56 12.80 3.25
N ASN A 67 2.19 12.38 2.16
CA ASN A 67 2.25 13.08 0.87
C ASN A 67 2.82 12.13 -0.20
N ASP A 68 2.95 12.63 -1.42
CA ASP A 68 3.53 11.87 -2.53
C ASP A 68 4.95 11.39 -2.24
N ASP A 69 5.79 12.23 -1.66
CA ASP A 69 7.19 11.87 -1.36
C ASP A 69 7.27 10.69 -0.40
N ALA A 70 6.38 10.64 0.59
CA ALA A 70 6.32 9.52 1.52
C ALA A 70 6.02 8.19 0.81
N PHE A 71 5.15 8.22 -0.19
CA PHE A 71 4.87 7.05 -1.00
C PHE A 71 6.05 6.65 -1.88
N LEU A 72 6.73 7.63 -2.49
CA LEU A 72 7.91 7.35 -3.32
C LEU A 72 9.04 6.74 -2.49
N VAL A 73 9.22 7.18 -1.26
CA VAL A 73 10.16 6.56 -0.31
C VAL A 73 9.78 5.10 -0.06
N HIS A 74 8.49 4.82 0.12
CA HIS A 74 7.97 3.47 0.33
C HIS A 74 8.29 2.55 -0.86
N LEU A 75 8.06 3.03 -2.07
CA LEU A 75 8.30 2.24 -3.28
C LEU A 75 9.76 1.82 -3.47
N VAL A 76 10.71 2.64 -3.03
CA VAL A 76 12.14 2.34 -3.16
C VAL A 76 12.75 1.72 -1.90
N ASN A 77 11.94 1.51 -0.87
CA ASN A 77 12.39 0.86 0.35
C ASN A 77 12.76 -0.60 0.04
N PRO A 78 14.02 -1.03 0.28
CA PRO A 78 14.43 -2.39 -0.06
C PRO A 78 13.65 -3.47 0.69
N HIS A 79 13.12 -3.17 1.86
CA HIS A 79 12.27 -4.11 2.61
C HIS A 79 10.94 -4.34 1.90
N VAL A 80 10.37 -3.29 1.29
CA VAL A 80 9.15 -3.39 0.49
C VAL A 80 9.42 -4.17 -0.79
N GLY A 81 10.57 -3.94 -1.42
CA GLY A 81 11.00 -4.72 -2.60
C GLY A 81 11.10 -6.21 -2.28
N ALA A 82 11.73 -6.56 -1.16
CA ALA A 82 11.85 -7.95 -0.72
C ALA A 82 10.47 -8.56 -0.42
N TYR A 83 9.56 -7.79 0.16
CA TYR A 83 8.18 -8.21 0.41
C TYR A 83 7.46 -8.53 -0.91
N LEU A 84 7.54 -7.65 -1.90
CA LEU A 84 6.88 -7.85 -3.20
C LEU A 84 7.41 -9.08 -3.92
N GLU A 85 8.70 -9.34 -3.81
CA GLU A 85 9.32 -10.54 -4.37
C GLU A 85 8.79 -11.82 -3.70
N ALA A 86 8.72 -11.84 -2.38
CA ALA A 86 8.16 -12.96 -1.62
C ALA A 86 6.66 -13.11 -1.86
N HIS A 87 5.94 -11.99 -1.95
CA HIS A 87 4.51 -11.97 -2.25
C HIS A 87 4.18 -12.71 -3.54
N ALA A 88 4.98 -12.52 -4.58
CA ALA A 88 4.74 -13.15 -5.88
C ALA A 88 4.71 -14.68 -5.79
N GLY A 89 5.44 -15.28 -4.86
CA GLY A 89 5.46 -16.73 -4.65
C GLY A 89 4.39 -17.26 -3.69
N LEU A 90 3.77 -16.38 -2.90
CA LEU A 90 2.80 -16.76 -1.88
C LEU A 90 1.35 -16.39 -2.24
N CYS A 91 1.19 -15.54 -3.22
CA CYS A 91 -0.09 -15.14 -3.81
C CYS A 91 0.02 -15.37 -5.32
N ASP A 92 -1.03 -15.80 -5.98
CA ASP A 92 -1.00 -16.06 -7.43
C ASP A 92 -0.96 -14.78 -8.27
N GLY A 93 -0.08 -13.85 -7.91
CA GLY A 93 0.03 -12.54 -8.57
C GLY A 93 -1.13 -11.61 -8.24
N ASP A 94 -1.93 -11.95 -7.26
CA ASP A 94 -3.13 -11.20 -6.90
C ASP A 94 -2.77 -10.03 -5.97
N LEU A 95 -2.57 -8.87 -6.57
CA LEU A 95 -2.33 -7.62 -5.85
C LEU A 95 -2.99 -6.49 -6.64
N SER A 96 -4.01 -5.88 -6.06
CA SER A 96 -4.65 -4.71 -6.64
C SER A 96 -4.58 -3.53 -5.68
N ILE A 97 -4.27 -2.36 -6.21
CA ILE A 97 -4.01 -1.16 -5.41
C ILE A 97 -5.03 -0.08 -5.76
N GLU A 98 -5.56 0.55 -4.72
CA GLU A 98 -6.48 1.68 -4.85
C GLU A 98 -5.93 2.85 -4.05
N PHE A 99 -5.87 4.00 -4.69
CA PHE A 99 -5.56 5.26 -4.01
C PHE A 99 -6.83 6.05 -3.80
N TYR A 100 -6.99 6.60 -2.63
CA TYR A 100 -8.11 7.51 -2.30
C TYR A 100 -7.52 8.84 -1.88
N GLY A 101 -7.57 9.81 -2.78
CA GLY A 101 -6.94 11.10 -2.55
C GLY A 101 -6.53 11.78 -3.85
N THR A 102 -5.64 12.76 -3.74
CA THR A 102 -5.05 13.42 -4.89
C THR A 102 -3.56 13.08 -4.92
N VAL A 103 -3.16 12.26 -5.87
CA VAL A 103 -1.76 11.88 -6.06
C VAL A 103 -1.22 12.57 -7.30
N GLY A 104 0.06 12.93 -7.27
CA GLY A 104 0.71 13.63 -8.35
C GLY A 104 1.24 12.72 -9.45
N ASP A 105 1.72 13.34 -10.53
CA ASP A 105 2.19 12.63 -11.71
C ASP A 105 3.35 11.68 -11.42
N LYS A 106 4.23 12.02 -10.48
CA LYS A 106 5.36 11.17 -10.12
C LYS A 106 4.93 9.85 -9.52
N VAL A 107 3.86 9.85 -8.73
CA VAL A 107 3.28 8.62 -8.16
C VAL A 107 2.70 7.76 -9.29
N ILE A 108 1.95 8.37 -10.20
CA ILE A 108 1.35 7.68 -11.33
C ILE A 108 2.42 7.06 -12.22
N GLU A 109 3.47 7.82 -12.56
CA GLU A 109 4.60 7.32 -13.34
C GLU A 109 5.29 6.15 -12.68
N ALA A 110 5.56 6.25 -11.38
CA ALA A 110 6.23 5.20 -10.61
C ALA A 110 5.39 3.91 -10.59
N MET A 111 4.08 4.03 -10.42
CA MET A 111 3.17 2.87 -10.45
C MET A 111 3.15 2.21 -11.83
N ASN A 112 3.12 3.00 -12.89
CA ASN A 112 3.15 2.48 -14.26
C ASN A 112 4.48 1.79 -14.57
N GLU A 113 5.60 2.37 -14.15
CA GLU A 113 6.93 1.77 -14.32
C GLU A 113 7.06 0.45 -13.58
N GLY A 114 6.46 0.36 -12.40
CA GLY A 114 6.45 -0.87 -11.60
C GLY A 114 5.54 -1.97 -12.14
N GLY A 115 4.70 -1.65 -13.13
CA GLY A 115 3.77 -2.62 -13.72
C GLY A 115 2.66 -3.05 -12.77
N LEU A 116 2.37 -2.26 -11.75
CA LEU A 116 1.36 -2.58 -10.74
C LEU A 116 -0.04 -2.20 -11.24
N THR A 117 -1.02 -3.03 -10.89
CA THR A 117 -2.43 -2.75 -11.19
C THR A 117 -2.98 -1.79 -10.14
N PHE A 118 -3.49 -0.64 -10.57
CA PHE A 118 -4.00 0.35 -9.64
C PHE A 118 -5.11 1.22 -10.22
N LYS A 119 -5.87 1.86 -9.32
CA LYS A 119 -6.86 2.88 -9.62
C LYS A 119 -6.66 4.07 -8.70
N VAL A 120 -6.97 5.26 -9.19
CA VAL A 120 -6.95 6.48 -8.37
C VAL A 120 -8.36 7.02 -8.25
N PHE A 121 -8.87 7.02 -7.03
CA PHE A 121 -10.16 7.64 -6.69
C PHE A 121 -9.85 9.04 -6.19
N LYS A 122 -9.89 10.01 -7.11
CA LYS A 122 -9.50 11.38 -6.81
C LYS A 122 -10.51 12.05 -5.90
N THR A 123 -10.02 12.66 -4.82
CA THR A 123 -10.87 13.36 -3.86
C THR A 123 -11.61 14.52 -4.51
N GLN A 124 -12.91 14.54 -4.35
CA GLN A 124 -13.79 15.60 -4.87
C GLN A 124 -14.25 16.53 -3.76
N LEU A 125 -14.49 15.99 -2.57
CA LEU A 125 -14.97 16.72 -1.40
C LEU A 125 -14.37 16.12 -0.14
N GLY A 126 -14.29 16.91 0.91
CA GLY A 126 -13.89 16.40 2.21
C GLY A 126 -12.68 17.10 2.79
N TYR A 127 -12.19 16.55 3.90
CA TYR A 127 -11.01 17.05 4.59
C TYR A 127 -10.29 15.89 5.28
N SER A 128 -9.01 16.12 5.62
CA SER A 128 -8.22 15.18 6.41
C SER A 128 -7.57 15.92 7.57
N ARG A 129 -7.53 15.30 8.75
CA ARG A 129 -6.87 15.84 9.94
C ARG A 129 -5.59 15.07 10.30
N VAL A 130 -5.15 14.20 9.42
CA VAL A 130 -3.90 13.46 9.62
C VAL A 130 -2.71 14.23 9.13
#